data_aafd35b819409c6088cc49b2c7a79cc8
#
_entry.id   aafd35b819409c6088cc49b2c7a79cc8
#
_cell.length_a   1.000
_cell.length_b   1.000
_cell.length_c   1.000
_cell.angle_alpha   90.00
_cell.angle_beta   90.00
_cell.angle_gamma   90.00
#
_symmetry.space_group_name_H-M   'P 1'
#
loop_
_entity.id
_entity.type
_entity.pdbx_description
1 polymer ?
#
loop_
_entity_poly.entity_id
_entity_poly.type
_entity_poly.pdbx_seq_one_letter_code
_entity_poly.pdbx_strand_id
1 'polypeptide(L)'
;MTFASLGLSPDLCLAAERAGWTHPTPIQEQGIPCILQGQDVLATAATGSGKTAAYGLGLLQLLQASEALQTSHSKRRSTRTLVIVPTRELAVQVGQVFKQLASDALRVATVFGGVSINPQMLALRGGADIVVATPGRLLDLVDHNSLQIDSVAHLVLDEVDRLLDLGFMEELNRVLALLPSKRQNLWFSATFDASLQHLADSMLHQPARIEIAGSATTQHLEPAIHQRAIAIDEKMRTLLLRHLFTQEKWKQVLVFVATRYASEHVANKLYQAGIYATALHGEMSQGARQTVLQEFKDARWEVLVTTDLAARGIDIAKLPTVVNYDLPRSTTDYIHRMGRTGRAGEKGEVLSFVTAAALAHWNVIQKRQGTALALEVMEGFAPTDTPPPVPKLNDGTGGIKGRRPSKKDKLRSLKGL
;
A
#
# COMPACT_ATOMS: atom_id res chain seq x y z
N MET A 1 -23.49 4.47 15.21
CA MET A 1 -24.17 5.13 14.07
C MET A 1 -24.57 4.11 13.01
N THR A 2 -25.50 4.41 12.12
CA THR A 2 -25.85 3.57 10.96
C THR A 2 -25.46 4.27 9.68
N PHE A 3 -25.31 3.55 8.56
CA PHE A 3 -25.00 4.17 7.27
C PHE A 3 -26.07 5.17 6.82
N ALA A 4 -27.34 4.91 7.14
CA ALA A 4 -28.44 5.84 6.87
C ALA A 4 -28.28 7.18 7.62
N SER A 5 -27.80 7.15 8.87
CA SER A 5 -27.55 8.38 9.63
C SER A 5 -26.39 9.22 9.11
N LEU A 6 -25.55 8.67 8.21
CA LEU A 6 -24.47 9.38 7.53
C LEU A 6 -24.94 10.08 6.24
N GLY A 7 -26.20 9.97 5.86
CA GLY A 7 -26.76 10.59 4.66
C GLY A 7 -26.74 9.73 3.40
N LEU A 8 -26.55 8.40 3.54
CA LEU A 8 -26.60 7.47 2.42
C LEU A 8 -28.03 7.06 2.10
N SER A 9 -28.31 6.85 0.82
CA SER A 9 -29.58 6.36 0.31
C SER A 9 -29.86 4.92 0.79
N PRO A 10 -31.15 4.50 0.84
CA PRO A 10 -31.52 3.13 1.22
C PRO A 10 -30.80 2.08 0.34
N ASP A 11 -30.65 2.33 -0.95
CA ASP A 11 -29.99 1.41 -1.89
C ASP A 11 -28.52 1.21 -1.55
N LEU A 12 -27.80 2.28 -1.20
CA LEU A 12 -26.40 2.18 -0.77
C LEU A 12 -26.24 1.55 0.60
N CYS A 13 -27.19 1.78 1.52
CA CYS A 13 -27.22 1.07 2.79
C CYS A 13 -27.36 -0.46 2.58
N LEU A 14 -28.29 -0.87 1.71
CA LEU A 14 -28.46 -2.29 1.35
C LEU A 14 -27.22 -2.86 0.63
N ALA A 15 -26.56 -2.08 -0.23
CA ALA A 15 -25.32 -2.49 -0.88
C ALA A 15 -24.19 -2.69 0.15
N ALA A 16 -24.08 -1.82 1.14
CA ALA A 16 -23.12 -1.96 2.24
C ALA A 16 -23.40 -3.21 3.08
N GLU A 17 -24.65 -3.49 3.40
CA GLU A 17 -25.06 -4.71 4.13
C GLU A 17 -24.72 -5.98 3.34
N ARG A 18 -25.00 -6.01 2.04
CA ARG A 18 -24.63 -7.13 1.15
C ARG A 18 -23.12 -7.33 1.06
N ALA A 19 -22.34 -6.26 1.22
CA ALA A 19 -20.88 -6.31 1.31
C ALA A 19 -20.38 -6.79 2.70
N GLY A 20 -21.29 -7.07 3.64
CA GLY A 20 -20.98 -7.50 5.01
C GLY A 20 -20.66 -6.34 5.96
N TRP A 21 -20.96 -5.10 5.58
CA TRP A 21 -20.71 -3.92 6.42
C TRP A 21 -22.01 -3.53 7.14
N THR A 22 -22.10 -3.98 8.38
CA THR A 22 -23.31 -3.76 9.20
C THR A 22 -23.29 -2.42 9.95
N HIS A 23 -22.08 -1.94 10.29
CA HIS A 23 -21.87 -0.69 11.00
C HIS A 23 -20.72 0.10 10.38
N PRO A 24 -20.82 1.43 10.31
CA PRO A 24 -19.73 2.25 9.84
C PRO A 24 -18.54 2.21 10.79
N THR A 25 -17.35 2.21 10.23
CA THR A 25 -16.10 2.35 10.97
C THR A 25 -15.83 3.83 11.29
N PRO A 26 -14.93 4.17 12.25
CA PRO A 26 -14.64 5.56 12.59
C PRO A 26 -14.24 6.45 11.41
N ILE A 27 -13.48 5.91 10.42
CA ILE A 27 -13.13 6.66 9.21
C ILE A 27 -14.33 6.91 8.30
N GLN A 28 -15.29 6.00 8.27
CA GLN A 28 -16.53 6.15 7.51
C GLN A 28 -17.48 7.15 8.20
N GLU A 29 -17.59 7.10 9.52
CA GLU A 29 -18.40 8.03 10.30
C GLU A 29 -17.98 9.49 10.12
N GLN A 30 -16.66 9.74 10.08
CA GLN A 30 -16.12 11.08 9.90
C GLN A 30 -16.02 11.47 8.42
N GLY A 31 -15.61 10.55 7.55
CA GLY A 31 -15.29 10.84 6.16
C GLY A 31 -16.52 10.99 5.26
N ILE A 32 -17.52 10.10 5.39
CA ILE A 32 -18.69 10.15 4.50
C ILE A 32 -19.41 11.50 4.56
N PRO A 33 -19.72 12.07 5.74
CA PRO A 33 -20.37 13.38 5.79
C PRO A 33 -19.56 14.51 5.14
N CYS A 34 -18.24 14.55 5.34
CA CYS A 34 -17.37 15.55 4.71
C CYS A 34 -17.37 15.42 3.18
N ILE A 35 -17.33 14.18 2.66
CA ILE A 35 -17.40 13.91 1.22
C ILE A 35 -18.74 14.40 0.64
N LEU A 36 -19.85 14.10 1.30
CA LEU A 36 -21.18 14.51 0.86
C LEU A 36 -21.36 16.04 0.88
N GLN A 37 -20.65 16.75 1.75
CA GLN A 37 -20.64 18.22 1.81
C GLN A 37 -19.75 18.86 0.71
N GLY A 38 -19.06 18.05 -0.10
CA GLY A 38 -18.16 18.53 -1.14
C GLY A 38 -16.84 19.09 -0.64
N GLN A 39 -16.47 18.82 0.63
CA GLN A 39 -15.20 19.27 1.20
C GLN A 39 -14.04 18.41 0.69
N ASP A 40 -12.87 19.02 0.52
CA ASP A 40 -11.64 18.24 0.37
C ASP A 40 -11.36 17.47 1.66
N VAL A 41 -10.81 16.26 1.54
CA VAL A 41 -10.54 15.39 2.68
C VAL A 41 -9.08 14.97 2.67
N LEU A 42 -8.44 15.07 3.84
CA LEU A 42 -7.14 14.49 4.14
C LEU A 42 -7.32 13.51 5.29
N ALA A 43 -7.30 12.22 4.99
CA ALA A 43 -7.59 11.18 5.95
C ALA A 43 -6.40 10.27 6.20
N THR A 44 -5.99 10.17 7.47
CA THR A 44 -4.96 9.25 7.92
C THR A 44 -5.58 8.14 8.75
N ALA A 45 -5.46 6.92 8.25
CA ALA A 45 -5.99 5.75 8.94
C ALA A 45 -5.24 4.48 8.51
N ALA A 46 -5.11 3.52 9.41
CA ALA A 46 -4.46 2.24 9.16
C ALA A 46 -5.06 1.51 7.95
N THR A 47 -4.27 0.62 7.33
CA THR A 47 -4.77 -0.27 6.28
C THR A 47 -5.88 -1.17 6.87
N GLY A 48 -7.00 -1.33 6.16
CA GLY A 48 -8.14 -2.13 6.63
C GLY A 48 -9.10 -1.41 7.59
N SER A 49 -8.91 -0.11 7.83
CA SER A 49 -9.85 0.72 8.62
C SER A 49 -11.17 1.00 7.90
N GLY A 50 -11.30 0.65 6.61
CA GLY A 50 -12.50 0.93 5.81
C GLY A 50 -12.42 2.19 4.95
N LYS A 51 -11.21 2.73 4.65
CA LYS A 51 -11.00 3.91 3.79
C LYS A 51 -11.70 3.78 2.44
N THR A 52 -11.52 2.65 1.75
CA THR A 52 -12.12 2.40 0.44
C THR A 52 -13.65 2.49 0.47
N ALA A 53 -14.26 1.95 1.50
CA ALA A 53 -15.70 2.04 1.69
C ALA A 53 -16.14 3.47 2.03
N ALA A 54 -15.34 4.24 2.78
CA ALA A 54 -15.65 5.63 3.13
C ALA A 54 -15.79 6.48 1.86
N TYR A 55 -14.74 6.52 1.00
CA TYR A 55 -14.84 7.30 -0.21
C TYR A 55 -15.74 6.66 -1.27
N GLY A 56 -15.81 5.32 -1.34
CA GLY A 56 -16.66 4.61 -2.29
C GLY A 56 -18.13 4.92 -2.08
N LEU A 57 -18.65 4.77 -0.86
CA LEU A 57 -20.05 5.06 -0.53
C LEU A 57 -20.38 6.55 -0.69
N GLY A 58 -19.52 7.45 -0.20
CA GLY A 58 -19.74 8.89 -0.33
C GLY A 58 -19.81 9.35 -1.79
N LEU A 59 -18.87 8.90 -2.63
CA LEU A 59 -18.82 9.25 -4.06
C LEU A 59 -19.98 8.65 -4.86
N LEU A 60 -20.35 7.40 -4.58
CA LEU A 60 -21.51 6.77 -5.23
C LEU A 60 -22.81 7.52 -4.90
N GLN A 61 -22.97 7.99 -3.66
CA GLN A 61 -24.11 8.82 -3.27
C GLN A 61 -24.16 10.13 -4.09
N LEU A 62 -23.03 10.83 -4.25
CA LEU A 62 -22.94 12.05 -5.04
C LEU A 62 -23.22 11.81 -6.53
N LEU A 63 -22.69 10.72 -7.09
CA LEU A 63 -22.92 10.36 -8.47
C LEU A 63 -24.38 10.01 -8.77
N GLN A 64 -25.05 9.25 -7.90
CA GLN A 64 -26.46 8.91 -8.03
C GLN A 64 -27.35 10.16 -7.94
N ALA A 65 -27.07 11.07 -7.02
CA ALA A 65 -27.80 12.32 -6.89
C ALA A 65 -27.65 13.20 -8.16
N SER A 66 -26.46 13.21 -8.79
CA SER A 66 -26.23 13.95 -10.03
C SER A 66 -26.86 13.30 -11.26
N GLU A 67 -26.99 11.97 -11.32
CA GLU A 67 -27.68 11.27 -12.42
C GLU A 67 -29.18 11.56 -12.45
N ALA A 68 -29.81 11.63 -11.28
CA ALA A 68 -31.23 11.99 -11.18
C ALA A 68 -31.55 13.38 -11.75
N LEU A 69 -30.54 14.26 -11.87
CA LEU A 69 -30.65 15.61 -12.42
C LEU A 69 -30.24 15.73 -13.90
N GLN A 70 -29.59 14.71 -14.49
CA GLN A 70 -29.12 14.75 -15.87
C GLN A 70 -30.09 14.06 -16.82
N THR A 71 -30.78 14.84 -17.64
CA THR A 71 -31.63 14.39 -18.77
C THR A 71 -30.85 14.18 -20.08
N SER A 72 -29.52 14.27 -20.10
CA SER A 72 -28.75 14.29 -21.34
C SER A 72 -28.40 12.89 -21.85
N HIS A 73 -28.88 12.57 -23.06
CA HIS A 73 -28.59 11.34 -23.79
C HIS A 73 -27.23 11.38 -24.53
N SER A 74 -26.14 11.70 -23.82
CA SER A 74 -24.81 11.57 -24.43
C SER A 74 -24.50 10.10 -24.72
N LYS A 75 -24.11 9.77 -25.97
CA LYS A 75 -23.75 8.41 -26.38
C LYS A 75 -22.47 7.88 -25.70
N ARG A 76 -21.64 8.74 -25.12
CA ARG A 76 -20.39 8.39 -24.44
C ARG A 76 -20.39 8.96 -23.02
N ARG A 77 -20.10 8.12 -22.04
CA ARG A 77 -19.98 8.54 -20.63
C ARG A 77 -18.70 9.32 -20.41
N SER A 78 -18.78 10.40 -19.65
CA SER A 78 -17.61 11.15 -19.17
C SER A 78 -17.15 10.62 -17.81
N THR A 79 -15.84 10.65 -17.58
CA THR A 79 -15.27 10.25 -16.27
C THR A 79 -15.51 11.36 -15.26
N ARG A 80 -16.35 11.08 -14.28
CA ARG A 80 -16.71 12.01 -13.19
C ARG A 80 -15.89 11.77 -11.92
N THR A 81 -15.49 10.53 -11.68
CA THR A 81 -14.66 10.14 -10.54
C THR A 81 -13.42 9.42 -11.01
N LEU A 82 -12.27 9.90 -10.55
CA LEU A 82 -10.97 9.29 -10.78
C LEU A 82 -10.37 8.87 -9.45
N VAL A 83 -10.00 7.59 -9.33
CA VAL A 83 -9.29 7.04 -8.17
C VAL A 83 -7.90 6.61 -8.62
N ILE A 84 -6.87 7.22 -8.06
CA ILE A 84 -5.48 6.88 -8.33
C ILE A 84 -4.94 6.07 -7.17
N VAL A 85 -4.35 4.93 -7.51
CA VAL A 85 -3.77 3.97 -6.57
C VAL A 85 -2.37 3.54 -7.00
N PRO A 86 -1.47 3.20 -6.06
CA PRO A 86 -0.07 2.91 -6.37
C PRO A 86 0.17 1.58 -7.10
N THR A 87 -0.72 0.58 -6.93
CA THR A 87 -0.48 -0.79 -7.41
C THR A 87 -1.64 -1.34 -8.20
N ARG A 88 -1.34 -2.34 -9.05
CA ARG A 88 -2.35 -3.06 -9.87
C ARG A 88 -3.36 -3.80 -9.01
N GLU A 89 -2.86 -4.46 -7.98
CA GLU A 89 -3.66 -5.26 -7.05
C GLU A 89 -4.67 -4.37 -6.34
N LEU A 90 -4.22 -3.20 -5.85
CA LEU A 90 -5.10 -2.23 -5.23
C LEU A 90 -6.11 -1.65 -6.23
N ALA A 91 -5.70 -1.41 -7.49
CA ALA A 91 -6.63 -0.99 -8.53
C ALA A 91 -7.75 -2.01 -8.76
N VAL A 92 -7.41 -3.29 -8.84
CA VAL A 92 -8.40 -4.37 -8.98
C VAL A 92 -9.31 -4.43 -7.75
N GLN A 93 -8.75 -4.37 -6.55
CA GLN A 93 -9.50 -4.44 -5.29
C GLN A 93 -10.48 -3.26 -5.16
N VAL A 94 -10.00 -2.04 -5.34
CA VAL A 94 -10.84 -0.83 -5.30
C VAL A 94 -11.91 -0.86 -6.39
N GLY A 95 -11.53 -1.28 -7.61
CA GLY A 95 -12.46 -1.43 -8.71
C GLY A 95 -13.56 -2.47 -8.44
N GLN A 96 -13.25 -3.55 -7.74
CA GLN A 96 -14.23 -4.55 -7.30
C GLN A 96 -15.19 -3.98 -6.25
N VAL A 97 -14.67 -3.23 -5.27
CA VAL A 97 -15.51 -2.56 -4.27
C VAL A 97 -16.51 -1.61 -4.94
N PHE A 98 -16.06 -0.77 -5.88
CA PHE A 98 -16.97 0.11 -6.61
C PHE A 98 -18.01 -0.67 -7.42
N LYS A 99 -17.61 -1.74 -8.12
CA LYS A 99 -18.55 -2.59 -8.89
C LYS A 99 -19.59 -3.29 -8.00
N GLN A 100 -19.20 -3.68 -6.80
CA GLN A 100 -20.09 -4.33 -5.84
C GLN A 100 -21.13 -3.36 -5.25
N LEU A 101 -20.74 -2.09 -5.07
CA LEU A 101 -21.59 -1.07 -4.45
C LEU A 101 -22.39 -0.25 -5.48
N ALA A 102 -21.87 -0.11 -6.69
CA ALA A 102 -22.51 0.70 -7.73
C ALA A 102 -23.78 0.05 -8.25
N SER A 103 -24.76 0.89 -8.59
CA SER A 103 -25.91 0.46 -9.38
C SER A 103 -25.49 0.12 -10.81
N ASP A 104 -26.31 -0.68 -11.52
CA ASP A 104 -26.09 -1.01 -12.94
C ASP A 104 -26.06 0.24 -13.86
N ALA A 105 -26.58 1.36 -13.40
CA ALA A 105 -26.53 2.63 -14.11
C ALA A 105 -25.11 3.21 -14.20
N LEU A 106 -24.22 2.93 -13.25
CA LEU A 106 -22.85 3.45 -13.20
C LEU A 106 -21.84 2.48 -13.79
N ARG A 107 -20.98 2.97 -14.68
CA ARG A 107 -19.92 2.16 -15.27
C ARG A 107 -18.58 2.40 -14.60
N VAL A 108 -18.01 1.34 -14.03
CA VAL A 108 -16.71 1.34 -13.37
C VAL A 108 -15.67 0.69 -14.27
N ALA A 109 -14.60 1.41 -14.58
CA ALA A 109 -13.43 0.89 -15.28
C ALA A 109 -12.22 0.81 -14.35
N THR A 110 -11.45 -0.28 -14.49
CA THR A 110 -10.20 -0.48 -13.75
C THR A 110 -9.07 -0.61 -14.74
N VAL A 111 -8.04 0.25 -14.63
CA VAL A 111 -6.93 0.33 -15.57
C VAL A 111 -5.58 0.33 -14.85
N PHE A 112 -4.66 -0.52 -15.28
CA PHE A 112 -3.35 -0.68 -14.62
C PHE A 112 -2.29 -1.19 -15.60
N GLY A 113 -1.05 -0.84 -15.31
CA GLY A 113 0.11 -1.19 -16.13
C GLY A 113 0.53 -2.67 -16.05
N GLY A 114 1.49 -3.05 -16.91
CA GLY A 114 2.10 -4.38 -16.91
C GLY A 114 1.27 -5.51 -17.50
N VAL A 115 0.18 -5.16 -18.17
CA VAL A 115 -0.63 -6.03 -19.04
C VAL A 115 -0.88 -5.28 -20.35
N SER A 116 -1.37 -5.97 -21.38
CA SER A 116 -1.72 -5.32 -22.65
C SER A 116 -2.70 -4.16 -22.45
N ILE A 117 -2.47 -3.05 -23.14
CA ILE A 117 -3.34 -1.87 -23.10
C ILE A 117 -4.64 -2.09 -23.90
N ASN A 118 -4.57 -2.87 -24.98
CA ASN A 118 -5.66 -3.02 -25.94
C ASN A 118 -7.01 -3.46 -25.33
N PRO A 119 -7.08 -4.48 -24.44
CA PRO A 119 -8.32 -4.84 -23.76
C PRO A 119 -8.89 -3.71 -22.91
N GLN A 120 -8.03 -2.88 -22.29
CA GLN A 120 -8.47 -1.76 -21.48
C GLN A 120 -8.98 -0.61 -22.34
N MET A 121 -8.32 -0.32 -23.48
CA MET A 121 -8.83 0.63 -24.48
C MET A 121 -10.19 0.20 -25.01
N LEU A 122 -10.36 -1.09 -25.33
CA LEU A 122 -11.64 -1.64 -25.80
C LEU A 122 -12.74 -1.50 -24.73
N ALA A 123 -12.43 -1.78 -23.50
CA ALA A 123 -13.34 -1.64 -22.36
C ALA A 123 -13.78 -0.18 -22.13
N LEU A 124 -12.98 0.80 -22.53
CA LEU A 124 -13.25 2.23 -22.37
C LEU A 124 -13.97 2.88 -23.55
N ARG A 125 -14.26 2.17 -24.66
CA ARG A 125 -14.90 2.75 -25.86
C ARG A 125 -16.24 3.45 -25.57
N GLY A 126 -17.02 2.95 -24.61
CA GLY A 126 -18.27 3.60 -24.19
C GLY A 126 -18.10 4.63 -23.06
N GLY A 127 -16.87 4.94 -22.65
CA GLY A 127 -16.56 5.73 -21.47
C GLY A 127 -16.80 4.98 -20.16
N ALA A 128 -16.52 5.64 -19.06
CA ALA A 128 -16.78 5.13 -17.70
C ALA A 128 -17.06 6.32 -16.78
N ASP A 129 -17.97 6.16 -15.83
CA ASP A 129 -18.30 7.18 -14.83
C ASP A 129 -17.22 7.26 -13.74
N ILE A 130 -16.69 6.09 -13.39
CA ILE A 130 -15.66 5.91 -12.37
C ILE A 130 -14.48 5.17 -13.00
N VAL A 131 -13.29 5.74 -12.87
CA VAL A 131 -12.04 5.12 -13.32
C VAL A 131 -11.13 4.92 -12.12
N VAL A 132 -10.72 3.69 -11.87
CA VAL A 132 -9.69 3.33 -10.89
C VAL A 132 -8.41 3.00 -11.65
N ALA A 133 -7.33 3.72 -11.37
CA ALA A 133 -6.14 3.69 -12.21
C ALA A 133 -4.82 3.66 -11.43
N THR A 134 -3.79 3.02 -12.00
CA THR A 134 -2.39 3.31 -11.65
C THR A 134 -1.88 4.47 -12.52
N PRO A 135 -0.99 5.37 -11.99
CA PRO A 135 -0.62 6.62 -12.66
C PRO A 135 -0.14 6.44 -14.12
N GLY A 136 0.86 5.59 -14.35
CA GLY A 136 1.44 5.41 -15.69
C GLY A 136 0.42 4.92 -16.73
N ARG A 137 -0.43 3.92 -16.39
CA ARG A 137 -1.45 3.42 -17.32
C ARG A 137 -2.57 4.44 -17.59
N LEU A 138 -2.89 5.25 -16.60
CA LEU A 138 -3.83 6.37 -16.80
C LEU A 138 -3.31 7.31 -17.87
N LEU A 139 -2.05 7.75 -17.77
CA LEU A 139 -1.41 8.61 -18.75
C LEU A 139 -1.33 7.95 -20.13
N ASP A 140 -0.92 6.69 -20.23
CA ASP A 140 -0.90 5.95 -21.49
C ASP A 140 -2.27 5.99 -22.21
N LEU A 141 -3.36 5.81 -21.46
CA LEU A 141 -4.73 5.81 -22.02
C LEU A 141 -5.20 7.20 -22.43
N VAL A 142 -4.79 8.24 -21.71
CA VAL A 142 -5.06 9.64 -22.07
C VAL A 142 -4.26 10.02 -23.30
N ASP A 143 -2.96 9.72 -23.35
CA ASP A 143 -2.09 10.00 -24.50
C ASP A 143 -2.57 9.29 -25.78
N HIS A 144 -3.20 8.12 -25.67
CA HIS A 144 -3.85 7.40 -26.78
C HIS A 144 -5.29 7.85 -27.05
N ASN A 145 -5.78 8.92 -26.46
CA ASN A 145 -7.17 9.42 -26.59
C ASN A 145 -8.26 8.36 -26.29
N SER A 146 -7.92 7.35 -25.51
CA SER A 146 -8.85 6.28 -25.11
C SER A 146 -9.65 6.63 -23.87
N LEU A 147 -9.13 7.53 -23.05
CA LEU A 147 -9.74 8.04 -21.83
C LEU A 147 -9.67 9.57 -21.80
N GLN A 148 -10.78 10.20 -21.45
CA GLN A 148 -10.88 11.64 -21.20
C GLN A 148 -11.13 11.87 -19.71
N ILE A 149 -10.40 12.81 -19.11
CA ILE A 149 -10.45 13.13 -17.66
C ILE A 149 -10.74 14.61 -17.39
N ASP A 150 -11.14 15.35 -18.41
CA ASP A 150 -11.50 16.77 -18.38
C ASP A 150 -12.83 17.07 -17.66
N SER A 151 -13.60 16.04 -17.38
CA SER A 151 -14.90 16.13 -16.68
C SER A 151 -14.85 15.58 -15.25
N VAL A 152 -13.65 15.28 -14.73
CA VAL A 152 -13.47 14.73 -13.38
C VAL A 152 -13.87 15.79 -12.34
N ALA A 153 -14.93 15.49 -11.59
CA ALA A 153 -15.41 16.30 -10.48
C ALA A 153 -14.83 15.85 -9.13
N HIS A 154 -14.44 14.58 -9.02
CA HIS A 154 -13.91 13.98 -7.79
C HIS A 154 -12.63 13.21 -8.07
N LEU A 155 -11.55 13.59 -7.39
CA LEU A 155 -10.26 12.91 -7.42
C LEU A 155 -10.00 12.24 -6.07
N VAL A 156 -9.72 10.94 -6.09
CA VAL A 156 -9.22 10.19 -4.93
C VAL A 156 -7.77 9.83 -5.16
N LEU A 157 -6.91 10.11 -4.19
CA LEU A 157 -5.59 9.53 -4.08
C LEU A 157 -5.60 8.56 -2.89
N ASP A 158 -5.49 7.27 -3.15
CA ASP A 158 -5.44 6.25 -2.09
C ASP A 158 -4.02 5.72 -1.93
N GLU A 159 -3.60 5.48 -0.70
CA GLU A 159 -2.22 5.19 -0.31
C GLU A 159 -1.23 6.23 -0.86
N VAL A 160 -1.48 7.52 -0.56
CA VAL A 160 -0.66 8.64 -1.09
C VAL A 160 0.81 8.50 -0.68
N ASP A 161 1.08 8.12 0.57
CA ASP A 161 2.42 7.79 1.07
C ASP A 161 3.14 6.78 0.16
N ARG A 162 2.41 5.80 -0.32
CA ARG A 162 2.92 4.78 -1.25
C ARG A 162 3.14 5.30 -2.67
N LEU A 163 2.26 6.18 -3.15
CA LEU A 163 2.46 6.83 -4.45
C LEU A 163 3.78 7.61 -4.47
N LEU A 164 4.10 8.29 -3.36
CA LEU A 164 5.34 9.04 -3.20
C LEU A 164 6.57 8.12 -3.07
N ASP A 165 6.49 7.10 -2.22
CA ASP A 165 7.56 6.12 -2.00
C ASP A 165 7.97 5.36 -3.28
N LEU A 166 7.01 5.12 -4.18
CA LEU A 166 7.24 4.46 -5.46
C LEU A 166 7.76 5.39 -6.55
N GLY A 167 7.87 6.69 -6.26
CA GLY A 167 8.40 7.69 -7.18
C GLY A 167 7.40 8.17 -8.24
N PHE A 168 6.08 7.97 -8.05
CA PHE A 168 5.04 8.39 -9.00
C PHE A 168 4.74 9.91 -8.96
N MET A 169 5.61 10.71 -8.35
CA MET A 169 5.37 12.15 -8.24
C MET A 169 5.29 12.84 -9.60
N GLU A 170 6.14 12.45 -10.55
CA GLU A 170 6.15 13.04 -11.89
C GLU A 170 4.87 12.71 -12.65
N GLU A 171 4.45 11.43 -12.66
CA GLU A 171 3.20 11.00 -13.29
C GLU A 171 2.00 11.64 -12.60
N LEU A 172 1.99 11.74 -11.28
CA LEU A 172 0.92 12.38 -10.53
C LEU A 172 0.79 13.85 -10.92
N ASN A 173 1.88 14.59 -10.99
CA ASN A 173 1.87 15.99 -11.42
C ASN A 173 1.33 16.16 -12.85
N ARG A 174 1.71 15.25 -13.78
CA ARG A 174 1.17 15.24 -15.14
C ARG A 174 -0.34 14.99 -15.15
N VAL A 175 -0.83 14.03 -14.36
CA VAL A 175 -2.27 13.76 -14.24
C VAL A 175 -3.00 14.99 -13.71
N LEU A 176 -2.50 15.59 -12.63
CA LEU A 176 -3.11 16.75 -11.99
C LEU A 176 -3.21 17.97 -12.91
N ALA A 177 -2.20 18.15 -13.78
CA ALA A 177 -2.22 19.20 -14.79
C ALA A 177 -3.30 19.01 -15.90
N LEU A 178 -3.76 17.78 -16.10
CA LEU A 178 -4.81 17.43 -17.08
C LEU A 178 -6.23 17.51 -16.49
N LEU A 179 -6.35 17.58 -15.16
CA LEU A 179 -7.64 17.59 -14.47
C LEU A 179 -8.23 19.00 -14.36
N PRO A 180 -9.57 19.13 -14.29
CA PRO A 180 -10.22 20.42 -14.02
C PRO A 180 -9.71 21.03 -12.69
N SER A 181 -9.56 22.36 -12.66
CA SER A 181 -9.17 23.09 -11.44
C SER A 181 -10.25 23.02 -10.36
N LYS A 182 -11.52 23.05 -10.76
CA LYS A 182 -12.65 22.91 -9.83
C LYS A 182 -13.02 21.43 -9.70
N ARG A 183 -12.56 20.80 -8.64
CA ARG A 183 -12.87 19.42 -8.29
C ARG A 183 -12.75 19.24 -6.76
N GLN A 184 -13.38 18.22 -6.23
CA GLN A 184 -13.14 17.75 -4.86
C GLN A 184 -11.97 16.79 -4.83
N ASN A 185 -11.05 16.95 -3.88
CA ASN A 185 -9.89 16.09 -3.70
C ASN A 185 -10.00 15.30 -2.40
N LEU A 186 -9.86 14.00 -2.47
CA LEU A 186 -9.97 13.07 -1.34
C LEU A 186 -8.67 12.29 -1.22
N TRP A 187 -7.88 12.56 -0.19
CA TRP A 187 -6.59 11.93 0.02
C TRP A 187 -6.63 11.00 1.21
N PHE A 188 -6.21 9.77 0.98
CA PHE A 188 -6.16 8.72 1.99
C PHE A 188 -4.75 8.16 2.09
N SER A 189 -4.22 8.08 3.31
CA SER A 189 -2.88 7.58 3.60
C SER A 189 -2.89 6.70 4.85
N ALA A 190 -1.88 5.83 4.99
CA ALA A 190 -1.65 5.12 6.25
C ALA A 190 -0.72 5.90 7.17
N THR A 191 0.17 6.72 6.60
CA THR A 191 1.15 7.54 7.33
C THR A 191 1.05 8.99 6.87
N PHE A 192 1.52 9.90 7.74
CA PHE A 192 1.50 11.33 7.45
C PHE A 192 2.83 11.96 7.86
N ASP A 193 3.71 12.15 6.91
CA ASP A 193 5.01 12.78 7.13
C ASP A 193 5.06 14.22 6.62
N ALA A 194 6.18 14.91 6.85
CA ALA A 194 6.35 16.28 6.43
C ALA A 194 6.27 16.48 4.89
N SER A 195 6.68 15.48 4.12
CA SER A 195 6.63 15.54 2.65
C SER A 195 5.20 15.53 2.16
N LEU A 196 4.39 14.64 2.72
CA LEU A 196 2.96 14.55 2.42
C LEU A 196 2.21 15.80 2.88
N GLN A 197 2.59 16.37 4.04
CA GLN A 197 2.02 17.63 4.52
C GLN A 197 2.23 18.77 3.53
N HIS A 198 3.46 18.98 3.07
CA HIS A 198 3.76 20.03 2.08
C HIS A 198 2.99 19.87 0.79
N LEU A 199 2.86 18.64 0.31
CA LEU A 199 2.11 18.35 -0.90
C LEU A 199 0.60 18.61 -0.68
N ALA A 200 0.05 18.16 0.43
CA ALA A 200 -1.35 18.37 0.79
C ALA A 200 -1.69 19.87 0.91
N ASP A 201 -0.83 20.66 1.56
CA ASP A 201 -1.03 22.09 1.72
C ASP A 201 -0.99 22.86 0.39
N SER A 202 -0.30 22.32 -0.62
CA SER A 202 -0.25 22.92 -1.97
C SER A 202 -1.44 22.56 -2.86
N MET A 203 -2.16 21.47 -2.56
CA MET A 203 -3.13 20.87 -3.49
C MET A 203 -4.55 20.77 -2.93
N LEU A 204 -4.72 20.74 -1.62
CA LEU A 204 -6.02 20.65 -0.98
C LEU A 204 -6.51 22.04 -0.56
N HIS A 205 -7.82 22.28 -0.73
CA HIS A 205 -8.44 23.52 -0.32
C HIS A 205 -9.22 23.35 0.98
N GLN A 206 -8.72 23.88 2.08
CA GLN A 206 -9.31 23.79 3.41
C GLN A 206 -9.84 22.39 3.75
N PRO A 207 -9.00 21.35 3.68
CA PRO A 207 -9.46 19.98 3.79
C PRO A 207 -9.98 19.66 5.21
N ALA A 208 -11.03 18.86 5.28
CA ALA A 208 -11.36 18.15 6.50
C ALA A 208 -10.23 17.18 6.84
N ARG A 209 -9.56 17.41 7.97
CA ARG A 209 -8.46 16.56 8.45
C ARG A 209 -9.04 15.49 9.37
N ILE A 210 -8.90 14.24 8.97
CA ILE A 210 -9.43 13.09 9.70
C ILE A 210 -8.27 12.20 10.09
N GLU A 211 -8.02 12.11 11.38
CA GLU A 211 -7.00 11.25 11.94
C GLU A 211 -7.66 10.19 12.83
N ILE A 212 -7.64 8.95 12.38
CA ILE A 212 -8.15 7.85 13.18
C ILE A 212 -7.01 7.34 14.06
N ALA A 213 -7.20 7.43 15.36
CA ALA A 213 -6.24 6.97 16.36
C ALA A 213 -5.84 5.50 16.08
N GLY A 214 -4.52 5.25 15.98
CA GLY A 214 -3.96 3.97 15.51
C GLY A 214 -3.20 4.09 14.19
N SER A 215 -3.28 5.23 13.45
CA SER A 215 -2.40 5.53 12.34
C SER A 215 -1.15 6.24 12.84
N ALA A 216 -0.02 5.57 12.72
CA ALA A 216 1.37 6.07 12.67
C ALA A 216 1.90 7.10 13.69
N THR A 217 1.14 7.55 14.69
CA THR A 217 1.76 8.12 15.88
C THR A 217 2.03 6.99 16.85
N THR A 218 3.28 6.74 17.09
CA THR A 218 3.95 5.61 17.72
C THR A 218 3.53 5.26 19.16
N GLN A 219 2.41 5.73 19.67
CA GLN A 219 2.07 5.58 21.08
C GLN A 219 0.95 4.56 21.39
N HIS A 220 0.19 4.10 20.39
CA HIS A 220 -0.82 3.05 20.59
C HIS A 220 -0.85 2.10 19.38
N LEU A 221 0.23 1.34 19.19
CA LEU A 221 0.11 0.05 18.51
C LEU A 221 -0.87 -0.76 19.36
N GLU A 222 -1.99 -1.16 18.76
CA GLU A 222 -3.00 -1.94 19.45
C GLU A 222 -2.34 -3.07 20.24
N PRO A 223 -2.78 -3.35 21.48
CA PRO A 223 -2.21 -4.42 22.32
C PRO A 223 -2.36 -5.82 21.70
N ALA A 224 -2.85 -5.92 20.48
CA ALA A 224 -3.10 -7.14 19.76
C ALA A 224 -1.90 -7.68 18.96
N ILE A 225 -0.85 -6.89 18.68
CA ILE A 225 0.31 -7.36 17.90
C ILE A 225 1.50 -7.59 18.81
N HIS A 226 1.84 -8.86 18.97
CA HIS A 226 3.06 -9.28 19.65
C HIS A 226 4.25 -9.17 18.69
N GLN A 227 5.22 -8.32 19.03
CA GLN A 227 6.41 -8.10 18.21
C GLN A 227 7.62 -8.76 18.86
N ARG A 228 8.38 -9.51 18.07
CA ARG A 228 9.63 -10.16 18.47
C ARG A 228 10.75 -9.85 17.48
N ALA A 229 11.97 -9.76 17.99
CA ALA A 229 13.15 -9.59 17.17
C ALA A 229 14.20 -10.64 17.57
N ILE A 230 14.67 -11.43 16.61
CA ILE A 230 15.59 -12.53 16.85
C ILE A 230 16.92 -12.24 16.17
N ALA A 231 17.99 -12.23 16.96
CA ALA A 231 19.36 -12.13 16.45
C ALA A 231 19.77 -13.45 15.79
N ILE A 232 20.28 -13.39 14.56
CA ILE A 232 20.57 -14.59 13.76
C ILE A 232 21.63 -14.33 12.70
N ASP A 233 22.45 -15.32 12.40
CA ASP A 233 23.36 -15.28 11.26
C ASP A 233 22.62 -15.47 9.95
N GLU A 234 23.06 -14.77 8.90
CA GLU A 234 22.38 -14.77 7.60
C GLU A 234 22.12 -16.17 7.04
N LYS A 235 23.11 -17.06 7.18
CA LYS A 235 23.05 -18.44 6.69
C LYS A 235 22.06 -19.33 7.45
N MET A 236 21.72 -18.97 8.68
CA MET A 236 20.86 -19.76 9.57
C MET A 236 19.38 -19.37 9.48
N ARG A 237 19.04 -18.27 8.83
CA ARG A 237 17.66 -17.71 8.79
C ARG A 237 16.61 -18.71 8.30
N THR A 238 16.88 -19.44 7.21
CA THR A 238 15.91 -20.43 6.68
C THR A 238 15.73 -21.63 7.63
N LEU A 239 16.80 -22.05 8.30
CA LEU A 239 16.74 -23.12 9.30
C LEU A 239 15.94 -22.67 10.52
N LEU A 240 16.15 -21.44 10.98
CA LEU A 240 15.38 -20.85 12.07
C LEU A 240 13.89 -20.71 11.69
N LEU A 241 13.59 -20.23 10.50
CA LEU A 241 12.20 -20.09 10.01
C LEU A 241 11.47 -21.45 10.04
N ARG A 242 12.13 -22.51 9.55
CA ARG A 242 11.60 -23.88 9.59
C ARG A 242 11.41 -24.37 11.01
N HIS A 243 12.37 -24.13 11.90
CA HIS A 243 12.32 -24.52 13.29
C HIS A 243 11.13 -23.87 14.00
N LEU A 244 10.97 -22.54 13.87
CA LEU A 244 9.86 -21.79 14.45
C LEU A 244 8.52 -22.25 13.90
N PHE A 245 8.41 -22.44 12.59
CA PHE A 245 7.17 -22.93 11.97
C PHE A 245 6.68 -24.22 12.60
N THR A 246 7.60 -25.17 12.82
CA THR A 246 7.28 -26.48 13.39
C THR A 246 7.03 -26.39 14.91
N GLN A 247 7.87 -25.65 15.62
CA GLN A 247 7.82 -25.57 17.10
C GLN A 247 6.58 -24.80 17.57
N GLU A 248 6.27 -23.67 16.92
CA GLU A 248 5.15 -22.82 17.29
C GLU A 248 3.83 -23.22 16.59
N LYS A 249 3.87 -24.30 15.79
CA LYS A 249 2.73 -24.88 15.09
C LYS A 249 1.96 -23.85 14.25
N TRP A 250 2.69 -23.00 13.55
CA TRP A 250 2.08 -21.99 12.69
C TRP A 250 1.25 -22.65 11.58
N LYS A 251 0.13 -22.04 11.24
CA LYS A 251 -0.77 -22.54 10.19
C LYS A 251 -0.68 -21.75 8.90
N GLN A 252 -0.61 -20.44 9.01
CA GLN A 252 -0.45 -19.53 7.89
C GLN A 252 0.53 -18.42 8.24
N VAL A 253 1.56 -18.25 7.41
CA VAL A 253 2.62 -17.27 7.63
C VAL A 253 2.90 -16.48 6.37
N LEU A 254 3.00 -15.17 6.51
CA LEU A 254 3.49 -14.29 5.45
C LEU A 254 4.96 -13.94 5.74
N VAL A 255 5.85 -14.30 4.84
CA VAL A 255 7.28 -14.09 4.99
C VAL A 255 7.76 -13.03 4.00
N PHE A 256 8.34 -11.95 4.53
CA PHE A 256 8.89 -10.87 3.72
C PHE A 256 10.39 -11.03 3.49
N VAL A 257 10.80 -11.00 2.23
CA VAL A 257 12.19 -11.08 1.77
C VAL A 257 12.53 -9.87 0.89
N ALA A 258 13.84 -9.56 0.78
CA ALA A 258 14.31 -8.38 0.05
C ALA A 258 14.25 -8.53 -1.47
N THR A 259 14.37 -9.75 -2.02
CA THR A 259 14.52 -9.98 -3.47
C THR A 259 13.61 -11.10 -3.97
N ARG A 260 13.30 -11.06 -5.28
CA ARG A 260 12.60 -12.15 -5.96
C ARG A 260 13.32 -13.48 -5.78
N TYR A 261 14.61 -13.51 -6.04
CA TYR A 261 15.41 -14.73 -5.89
C TYR A 261 15.28 -15.32 -4.47
N ALA A 262 15.32 -14.47 -3.45
CA ALA A 262 15.11 -14.92 -2.07
C ALA A 262 13.70 -15.50 -1.87
N SER A 263 12.66 -14.93 -2.51
CA SER A 263 11.30 -15.46 -2.37
C SER A 263 11.16 -16.87 -2.93
N GLU A 264 11.69 -17.11 -4.11
CA GLU A 264 11.70 -18.44 -4.74
C GLU A 264 12.58 -19.43 -3.95
N HIS A 265 13.76 -18.99 -3.54
CA HIS A 265 14.74 -19.84 -2.85
C HIS A 265 14.24 -20.29 -1.46
N VAL A 266 13.71 -19.36 -0.65
CA VAL A 266 13.17 -19.67 0.68
C VAL A 266 11.93 -20.55 0.58
N ALA A 267 10.99 -20.21 -0.32
CA ALA A 267 9.79 -21.01 -0.54
C ALA A 267 10.16 -22.45 -0.94
N ASN A 268 11.08 -22.62 -1.89
CA ASN A 268 11.53 -23.94 -2.33
C ASN A 268 12.21 -24.76 -1.21
N LYS A 269 13.06 -24.13 -0.40
CA LYS A 269 13.69 -24.81 0.76
C LYS A 269 12.67 -25.24 1.82
N LEU A 270 11.64 -24.44 2.07
CA LEU A 270 10.56 -24.81 2.97
C LEU A 270 9.75 -25.97 2.41
N TYR A 271 9.39 -25.91 1.11
CA TYR A 271 8.64 -26.95 0.43
C TYR A 271 9.39 -28.30 0.44
N GLN A 272 10.69 -28.30 0.16
CA GLN A 272 11.55 -29.50 0.27
C GLN A 272 11.64 -30.06 1.69
N ALA A 273 11.41 -29.22 2.69
CA ALA A 273 11.36 -29.63 4.10
C ALA A 273 9.96 -30.09 4.57
N GLY A 274 8.99 -30.21 3.65
CA GLY A 274 7.63 -30.67 3.93
C GLY A 274 6.66 -29.59 4.42
N ILE A 275 7.03 -28.30 4.28
CA ILE A 275 6.15 -27.17 4.59
C ILE A 275 5.59 -26.63 3.29
N TYR A 276 4.26 -26.58 3.15
CA TYR A 276 3.59 -26.10 1.95
C TYR A 276 3.80 -24.60 1.73
N ALA A 277 4.90 -24.25 1.08
CA ALA A 277 5.33 -22.87 0.85
C ALA A 277 5.34 -22.52 -0.63
N THR A 278 4.94 -21.30 -0.96
CA THR A 278 4.99 -20.76 -2.32
C THR A 278 5.55 -19.34 -2.33
N ALA A 279 6.06 -18.91 -3.49
CA ALA A 279 6.58 -17.56 -3.69
C ALA A 279 5.56 -16.66 -4.40
N LEU A 280 5.60 -15.36 -4.04
CA LEU A 280 4.85 -14.32 -4.74
C LEU A 280 5.78 -13.15 -5.06
N HIS A 281 5.98 -12.84 -6.34
CA HIS A 281 6.87 -11.76 -6.77
C HIS A 281 6.40 -11.06 -8.05
N GLY A 282 6.97 -9.90 -8.35
CA GLY A 282 6.52 -8.99 -9.41
C GLY A 282 6.64 -9.53 -10.84
N GLU A 283 7.48 -10.53 -11.11
CA GLU A 283 7.65 -11.09 -12.45
C GLU A 283 6.64 -12.20 -12.81
N MET A 284 5.85 -12.64 -11.84
CA MET A 284 4.74 -13.56 -12.12
C MET A 284 3.69 -12.88 -12.99
N SER A 285 3.06 -13.64 -13.89
CA SER A 285 1.89 -13.14 -14.62
C SER A 285 0.75 -12.78 -13.67
N GLN A 286 -0.10 -11.84 -14.05
CA GLN A 286 -1.20 -11.40 -13.19
C GLN A 286 -2.14 -12.55 -12.81
N GLY A 287 -2.40 -13.49 -13.75
CA GLY A 287 -3.20 -14.69 -13.48
C GLY A 287 -2.54 -15.58 -12.43
N ALA A 288 -1.24 -15.88 -12.58
CA ALA A 288 -0.50 -16.69 -11.61
C ALA A 288 -0.49 -16.06 -10.21
N ARG A 289 -0.34 -14.73 -10.12
CA ARG A 289 -0.42 -14.00 -8.85
C ARG A 289 -1.78 -14.14 -8.18
N GLN A 290 -2.86 -13.98 -8.96
CA GLN A 290 -4.23 -14.13 -8.45
C GLN A 290 -4.50 -15.56 -7.97
N THR A 291 -4.03 -16.57 -8.71
CA THR A 291 -4.17 -17.99 -8.33
C THR A 291 -3.44 -18.26 -7.01
N VAL A 292 -2.17 -17.89 -6.90
CA VAL A 292 -1.37 -18.09 -5.66
C VAL A 292 -2.02 -17.38 -4.45
N LEU A 293 -2.49 -16.17 -4.65
CA LEU A 293 -3.17 -15.41 -3.59
C LEU A 293 -4.46 -16.06 -3.13
N GLN A 294 -5.27 -16.57 -4.10
CA GLN A 294 -6.50 -17.25 -3.78
C GLN A 294 -6.22 -18.57 -3.06
N GLU A 295 -5.27 -19.36 -3.55
CA GLU A 295 -4.86 -20.61 -2.91
C GLU A 295 -4.30 -20.39 -1.49
N PHE A 296 -3.58 -19.29 -1.25
CA PHE A 296 -3.14 -18.93 0.08
C PHE A 296 -4.31 -18.51 0.98
N LYS A 297 -5.27 -17.73 0.48
CA LYS A 297 -6.50 -17.40 1.22
C LYS A 297 -7.32 -18.66 1.57
N ASP A 298 -7.34 -19.63 0.67
CA ASP A 298 -8.03 -20.92 0.85
C ASP A 298 -7.23 -21.90 1.74
N ALA A 299 -6.14 -21.45 2.37
CA ALA A 299 -5.23 -22.23 3.22
C ALA A 299 -4.63 -23.49 2.53
N ARG A 300 -4.48 -23.46 1.19
CA ARG A 300 -3.74 -24.50 0.45
C ARG A 300 -2.24 -24.36 0.60
N TRP A 301 -1.77 -23.15 0.85
CA TRP A 301 -0.40 -22.82 1.20
C TRP A 301 -0.31 -22.38 2.66
N GLU A 302 0.64 -22.96 3.39
CA GLU A 302 0.93 -22.60 4.78
C GLU A 302 1.84 -21.38 4.89
N VAL A 303 2.76 -21.23 3.93
CA VAL A 303 3.71 -20.10 3.90
C VAL A 303 3.68 -19.41 2.55
N LEU A 304 3.45 -18.09 2.57
CA LEU A 304 3.60 -17.23 1.40
C LEU A 304 4.86 -16.39 1.56
N VAL A 305 5.87 -16.62 0.71
CA VAL A 305 7.12 -15.86 0.71
C VAL A 305 7.04 -14.77 -0.36
N THR A 306 7.16 -13.51 0.04
CA THR A 306 6.92 -12.37 -0.86
C THR A 306 7.92 -11.23 -0.65
N THR A 307 7.97 -10.33 -1.62
CA THR A 307 8.69 -9.05 -1.51
C THR A 307 7.71 -7.93 -1.20
N ASP A 308 8.18 -6.81 -0.63
CA ASP A 308 7.34 -5.64 -0.37
C ASP A 308 6.55 -5.22 -1.60
N LEU A 309 7.23 -5.12 -2.75
CA LEU A 309 6.59 -4.72 -4.01
C LEU A 309 5.44 -5.66 -4.41
N ALA A 310 5.61 -6.95 -4.23
CA ALA A 310 4.60 -7.94 -4.59
C ALA A 310 3.48 -8.05 -3.56
N ALA A 311 3.77 -7.77 -2.29
CA ALA A 311 2.79 -7.78 -1.21
C ALA A 311 1.95 -6.50 -1.10
N ARG A 312 2.33 -5.45 -1.86
CA ARG A 312 1.59 -4.18 -1.88
C ARG A 312 0.24 -4.34 -2.56
N GLY A 313 -0.78 -3.73 -1.97
CA GLY A 313 -2.14 -3.78 -2.49
C GLY A 313 -2.80 -5.16 -2.43
N ILE A 314 -2.18 -6.14 -1.76
CA ILE A 314 -2.80 -7.45 -1.59
C ILE A 314 -3.75 -7.41 -0.40
N ASP A 315 -4.98 -7.86 -0.64
CA ASP A 315 -5.95 -8.11 0.42
C ASP A 315 -5.65 -9.45 1.09
N ILE A 316 -4.56 -9.49 1.84
CA ILE A 316 -4.26 -10.52 2.83
C ILE A 316 -4.21 -9.81 4.17
N ALA A 317 -5.26 -9.94 4.93
CA ALA A 317 -5.41 -9.41 6.27
C ALA A 317 -5.76 -10.53 7.23
N LYS A 318 -5.59 -10.30 8.53
CA LYS A 318 -5.90 -11.25 9.60
C LYS A 318 -5.01 -12.50 9.63
N LEU A 319 -3.78 -12.39 9.17
CA LEU A 319 -2.84 -13.48 9.33
C LEU A 319 -2.41 -13.62 10.79
N PRO A 320 -2.24 -14.84 11.29
CA PRO A 320 -1.75 -15.04 12.67
C PRO A 320 -0.30 -14.57 12.81
N THR A 321 0.54 -14.78 11.78
CA THR A 321 1.98 -14.52 11.87
C THR A 321 2.53 -13.86 10.62
N VAL A 322 3.37 -12.83 10.84
CA VAL A 322 4.17 -12.16 9.81
C VAL A 322 5.64 -12.25 10.17
N VAL A 323 6.48 -12.65 9.24
CA VAL A 323 7.93 -12.76 9.44
C VAL A 323 8.68 -11.80 8.52
N ASN A 324 9.42 -10.88 9.08
CA ASN A 324 10.44 -10.10 8.38
C ASN A 324 11.71 -10.93 8.29
N TYR A 325 11.81 -11.82 7.30
CA TYR A 325 13.03 -12.58 7.00
C TYR A 325 14.18 -11.65 6.61
N ASP A 326 13.87 -10.63 5.81
CA ASP A 326 14.70 -9.46 5.59
C ASP A 326 13.99 -8.22 6.14
N LEU A 327 14.72 -7.33 6.83
CA LEU A 327 14.15 -6.08 7.31
C LEU A 327 13.69 -5.20 6.14
N PRO A 328 12.58 -4.47 6.27
CA PRO A 328 12.10 -3.54 5.26
C PRO A 328 13.06 -2.35 5.11
N ARG A 329 13.02 -1.68 3.96
CA ARG A 329 13.88 -0.53 3.69
C ARG A 329 13.49 0.72 4.49
N SER A 330 12.22 0.84 4.85
CA SER A 330 11.69 1.99 5.58
C SER A 330 10.84 1.58 6.79
N THR A 331 10.67 2.49 7.73
CA THR A 331 9.75 2.32 8.86
C THR A 331 8.30 2.22 8.37
N THR A 332 7.94 2.95 7.33
CA THR A 332 6.62 2.89 6.69
C THR A 332 6.33 1.47 6.19
N ASP A 333 7.28 0.85 5.47
CA ASP A 333 7.14 -0.54 5.04
C ASP A 333 7.00 -1.51 6.22
N TYR A 334 7.72 -1.28 7.33
CA TYR A 334 7.58 -2.08 8.54
C TYR A 334 6.15 -2.03 9.09
N ILE A 335 5.57 -0.85 9.20
CA ILE A 335 4.18 -0.65 9.65
C ILE A 335 3.19 -1.34 8.70
N HIS A 336 3.39 -1.23 7.40
CA HIS A 336 2.53 -1.88 6.41
C HIS A 336 2.62 -3.41 6.42
N ARG A 337 3.79 -3.98 6.75
CA ARG A 337 3.96 -5.42 6.96
C ARG A 337 3.25 -5.86 8.22
N MET A 338 3.42 -5.14 9.33
CA MET A 338 2.69 -5.41 10.59
C MET A 338 1.18 -5.36 10.38
N GLY A 339 0.69 -4.39 9.61
CA GLY A 339 -0.74 -4.28 9.29
C GLY A 339 -1.33 -5.46 8.51
N ARG A 340 -0.61 -6.54 8.24
CA ARG A 340 -1.13 -7.81 7.70
C ARG A 340 -1.60 -8.76 8.79
N THR A 341 -1.30 -8.47 10.05
CA THR A 341 -1.75 -9.23 11.23
C THR A 341 -2.45 -8.32 12.24
N GLY A 342 -3.03 -8.87 13.30
CA GLY A 342 -3.56 -8.14 14.45
C GLY A 342 -4.78 -7.26 14.16
N ARG A 343 -5.68 -7.63 13.23
CA ARG A 343 -6.86 -6.83 12.87
C ARG A 343 -8.14 -7.36 13.49
N ALA A 344 -9.09 -6.45 13.71
CA ALA A 344 -10.44 -6.75 14.21
C ALA A 344 -10.47 -7.44 15.59
N GLY A 345 -9.51 -7.11 16.47
CA GLY A 345 -9.44 -7.68 17.82
C GLY A 345 -8.77 -9.05 17.90
N GLU A 346 -8.28 -9.61 16.79
CA GLU A 346 -7.50 -10.85 16.80
C GLU A 346 -6.04 -10.58 17.15
N LYS A 347 -5.44 -11.47 17.93
CA LYS A 347 -4.02 -11.41 18.27
C LYS A 347 -3.17 -11.76 17.06
N GLY A 348 -2.13 -10.96 16.79
CA GLY A 348 -1.19 -11.20 15.73
C GLY A 348 0.25 -11.23 16.23
N GLU A 349 1.14 -11.90 15.50
CA GLU A 349 2.54 -11.95 15.78
C GLU A 349 3.38 -11.43 14.62
N VAL A 350 4.40 -10.62 14.95
CA VAL A 350 5.38 -10.13 13.97
C VAL A 350 6.78 -10.49 14.47
N LEU A 351 7.47 -11.32 13.71
CA LEU A 351 8.86 -11.68 13.96
C LEU A 351 9.78 -10.94 13.00
N SER A 352 10.89 -10.42 13.51
CA SER A 352 11.94 -9.79 12.70
C SER A 352 13.27 -10.50 12.89
N PHE A 353 13.86 -11.01 11.82
CA PHE A 353 15.21 -11.57 11.84
C PHE A 353 16.23 -10.45 11.69
N VAL A 354 17.10 -10.30 12.68
CA VAL A 354 18.09 -9.23 12.74
C VAL A 354 19.48 -9.84 12.62
N THR A 355 20.11 -9.67 11.47
CA THR A 355 21.50 -10.08 11.30
C THR A 355 22.45 -9.01 11.83
N ALA A 356 23.70 -9.39 12.09
CA ALA A 356 24.73 -8.46 12.53
C ALA A 356 24.86 -7.24 11.59
N ALA A 357 24.79 -7.46 10.26
CA ALA A 357 24.82 -6.40 9.27
C ALA A 357 23.59 -5.48 9.29
N ALA A 358 22.43 -5.99 9.70
CA ALA A 358 21.17 -5.26 9.73
C ALA A 358 20.91 -4.54 11.06
N LEU A 359 21.73 -4.74 12.08
CA LEU A 359 21.51 -4.21 13.44
C LEU A 359 21.39 -2.68 13.47
N ALA A 360 22.25 -1.96 12.75
CA ALA A 360 22.18 -0.50 12.68
C ALA A 360 20.86 -0.02 12.08
N HIS A 361 20.39 -0.69 11.02
CA HIS A 361 19.12 -0.38 10.38
C HIS A 361 17.93 -0.71 11.29
N TRP A 362 17.98 -1.84 12.00
CA TRP A 362 16.99 -2.21 13.00
C TRP A 362 16.80 -1.14 14.07
N ASN A 363 17.91 -0.62 14.60
CA ASN A 363 17.88 0.45 15.60
C ASN A 363 17.21 1.75 15.06
N VAL A 364 17.40 2.05 13.77
CA VAL A 364 16.71 3.20 13.13
C VAL A 364 15.20 2.95 13.05
N ILE A 365 14.78 1.74 12.67
CA ILE A 365 13.36 1.37 12.62
C ILE A 365 12.73 1.52 14.01
N GLN A 366 13.34 0.96 15.05
CA GLN A 366 12.85 1.02 16.42
C GLN A 366 12.75 2.45 16.94
N LYS A 367 13.82 3.25 16.74
CA LYS A 367 13.82 4.65 17.16
C LYS A 367 12.68 5.45 16.54
N ARG A 368 12.40 5.23 15.27
CA ARG A 368 11.29 5.92 14.57
C ARG A 368 9.92 5.43 15.02
N GLN A 369 9.81 4.19 15.48
CA GLN A 369 8.57 3.63 16.03
C GLN A 369 8.36 3.99 17.50
N GLY A 370 9.37 4.52 18.19
CA GLY A 370 9.33 4.72 19.63
C GLY A 370 9.28 3.42 20.44
N THR A 371 9.76 2.29 19.84
CA THR A 371 9.81 0.98 20.48
C THR A 371 11.25 0.60 20.83
N ALA A 372 11.42 -0.28 21.80
CA ALA A 372 12.72 -0.81 22.22
C ALA A 372 12.58 -2.32 22.48
N LEU A 373 12.48 -3.09 21.39
CA LEU A 373 12.41 -4.55 21.49
C LEU A 373 13.79 -5.12 21.75
N ALA A 374 13.92 -5.94 22.80
CA ALA A 374 15.12 -6.70 23.04
C ALA A 374 15.34 -7.73 21.93
N LEU A 375 16.59 -7.95 21.54
CA LEU A 375 16.93 -9.03 20.63
C LEU A 375 16.95 -10.36 21.39
N GLU A 376 16.09 -11.27 20.97
CA GLU A 376 16.08 -12.65 21.46
C GLU A 376 17.21 -13.45 20.82
N VAL A 377 17.78 -14.39 21.55
CA VAL A 377 18.72 -15.39 21.03
C VAL A 377 18.09 -16.76 21.21
N MET A 378 17.83 -17.44 20.11
CA MET A 378 17.24 -18.78 20.15
C MET A 378 18.31 -19.84 20.41
N GLU A 379 17.98 -20.82 21.25
CA GLU A 379 18.86 -21.97 21.53
C GLU A 379 19.17 -22.74 20.22
N GLY A 380 20.43 -23.02 20.00
CA GLY A 380 20.92 -23.65 18.75
C GLY A 380 21.08 -22.70 17.56
N PHE A 381 20.73 -21.41 17.69
CA PHE A 381 20.82 -20.40 16.65
C PHE A 381 21.55 -19.13 17.09
N ALA A 382 22.35 -19.20 18.14
CA ALA A 382 23.11 -18.04 18.61
C ALA A 382 24.00 -17.48 17.50
N PRO A 383 23.92 -16.16 17.22
CA PRO A 383 24.69 -15.54 16.15
C PRO A 383 26.19 -15.59 16.48
N THR A 384 26.97 -15.92 15.47
CA THR A 384 28.45 -15.92 15.50
C THR A 384 29.05 -14.76 14.74
N ASP A 385 28.29 -14.16 13.82
CA ASP A 385 28.70 -13.00 13.01
C ASP A 385 28.84 -11.75 13.89
N THR A 386 29.92 -11.01 13.73
CA THR A 386 30.11 -9.72 14.38
C THR A 386 29.58 -8.58 13.51
N PRO A 387 28.95 -7.55 14.11
CA PRO A 387 28.52 -6.38 13.35
C PRO A 387 29.69 -5.75 12.59
N PRO A 388 29.50 -5.32 11.32
CA PRO A 388 30.54 -4.59 10.62
C PRO A 388 30.92 -3.34 11.42
N PRO A 389 32.21 -2.95 11.41
CA PRO A 389 32.66 -1.77 12.14
C PRO A 389 31.87 -0.56 11.68
N VAL A 390 31.26 0.15 12.63
CA VAL A 390 30.57 1.40 12.33
C VAL A 390 31.56 2.33 11.66
N PRO A 391 31.29 2.84 10.45
CA PRO A 391 32.16 3.82 9.83
C PRO A 391 32.32 4.98 10.82
N LYS A 392 33.53 5.28 11.26
CA LYS A 392 33.78 6.48 12.06
C LYS A 392 33.25 7.64 11.26
N LEU A 393 32.22 8.32 11.76
CA LEU A 393 31.83 9.62 11.24
C LEU A 393 33.10 10.48 11.28
N ASN A 394 33.63 10.81 10.11
CA ASN A 394 34.71 11.77 10.02
C ASN A 394 34.17 13.07 10.63
N ASP A 395 34.77 13.49 11.73
CA ASP A 395 34.49 14.74 12.38
C ASP A 395 34.53 15.88 11.36
N GLY A 396 33.38 16.47 11.08
CA GLY A 396 33.21 17.88 10.85
C GLY A 396 33.71 18.47 9.53
N THR A 397 33.76 17.74 8.41
CA THR A 397 33.72 18.40 7.11
C THR A 397 32.60 17.80 6.29
N GLY A 398 31.51 18.53 6.13
CA GLY A 398 30.40 18.21 5.25
C GLY A 398 30.93 18.01 3.83
N GLY A 399 31.33 16.78 3.52
CA GLY A 399 31.81 16.39 2.22
C GLY A 399 30.67 16.47 1.22
N ILE A 400 30.55 17.60 0.53
CA ILE A 400 29.98 17.63 -0.80
C ILE A 400 30.66 16.49 -1.56
N LYS A 401 29.92 15.48 -2.02
CA LYS A 401 30.42 14.37 -2.86
C LYS A 401 31.35 14.96 -3.92
N GLY A 402 32.65 14.75 -3.77
CA GLY A 402 33.67 15.35 -4.58
C GLY A 402 33.39 15.05 -6.06
N ARG A 403 33.18 16.07 -6.84
CA ARG A 403 33.12 15.99 -8.30
C ARG A 403 34.39 15.28 -8.74
N ARG A 404 34.29 14.13 -9.39
CA ARG A 404 35.44 13.42 -9.94
C ARG A 404 36.30 14.42 -10.70
N PRO A 405 37.60 14.60 -10.38
CA PRO A 405 38.41 15.59 -11.03
C PRO A 405 38.38 15.39 -12.53
N SER A 406 38.09 16.43 -13.27
CA SER A 406 38.05 16.43 -14.72
C SER A 406 39.42 16.13 -15.30
N LYS A 407 39.49 15.67 -16.56
CA LYS A 407 40.78 15.49 -17.25
C LYS A 407 41.66 16.75 -17.21
N LYS A 408 41.07 17.94 -17.18
CA LYS A 408 41.75 19.22 -17.08
C LYS A 408 42.35 19.45 -15.67
N ASP A 409 41.70 19.01 -14.62
CA ASP A 409 42.20 19.14 -13.24
C ASP A 409 43.38 18.20 -12.99
N LYS A 410 43.34 16.99 -13.59
CA LYS A 410 44.50 16.05 -13.57
C LYS A 410 45.72 16.56 -14.34
N LEU A 411 45.50 17.29 -15.43
CA LEU A 411 46.60 17.89 -16.20
C LEU A 411 47.22 19.10 -15.50
N ARG A 412 46.46 19.86 -14.72
CA ARG A 412 46.98 20.97 -13.91
C ARG A 412 47.81 20.47 -12.73
N SER A 413 47.40 19.39 -12.06
CA SER A 413 48.15 18.79 -10.95
C SER A 413 49.49 18.16 -11.39
N LEU A 414 49.59 17.77 -12.68
CA LEU A 414 50.85 17.22 -13.26
C LEU A 414 51.83 18.31 -13.76
N LYS A 415 51.37 19.55 -13.91
CA LYS A 415 52.21 20.65 -14.42
C LYS A 415 52.68 21.62 -13.34
N GLY A 416 52.41 21.37 -12.05
CA GLY A 416 52.96 22.16 -10.94
C GLY A 416 52.59 23.65 -10.97
N LEU A 417 51.41 23.99 -11.51
CA LEU A 417 50.87 25.34 -11.55
C LEU A 417 49.51 25.40 -10.85
#